data_5fd4ed1c8b7c95b6bd15bd8b2e279c6f
#
_entry.id   5fd4ed1c8b7c95b6bd15bd8b2e279c6f
#
_cell.length_a   1.000
_cell.length_b   1.000
_cell.length_c   1.000
_cell.angle_alpha   90.00
_cell.angle_beta   90.00
_cell.angle_gamma   90.00
#
_symmetry.space_group_name_H-M   'P 1'
#
loop_
_entity.id
_entity.type
_entity.pdbx_description
1 polymer ?
#
loop_
_entity_poly.entity_id
_entity_poly.type
_entity_poly.pdbx_seq_one_letter_code
_entity_poly.pdbx_strand_id
1 'polypeptide(L)'
;MTEQILTEEKKQINARGLPQVTLAFLTFILIGMNDGAFGVLIPSLQSHYGIDKATVGYLFMAGTLGYLIAAFTSGMLVEKLGQRLFLIVGAGVFVAGALIFSQKVPFPVVVLGPMLLGYGVGSVDAGLNSYIARLPSNTKLLNYLNAFYGVGALLGPIVASSFLAFGWDWSNVYLVWLGISLLLIVGFYFVYPATSPYAHEPHETSGNIMREAMRLRVVWLAAAFLLFYVGTEVSLGNWGFSFLTQERHEQELLSGWAISGYWFGLTVGRFLLGRVAEKIGNKRLIEGCLGGVVIGVLLIWLVPLGAISALGLWVVGFSLGPIFPTTIALLPGLVPSRLLSTAIGFLASLGSMGAAFFPWLAGNLAQAFGLWTLMPFVVILTAVMLGVWLTLNSSKITKMRVENAN
;
A
#
# COMPACT_ATOMS: atom_id res chain seq x y z
N MET A 1 -43.41 10.02 15.53
CA MET A 1 -43.45 10.56 14.16
C MET A 1 -42.09 11.14 13.75
N THR A 2 -41.39 11.93 14.55
CA THR A 2 -40.08 12.53 14.23
C THR A 2 -38.92 11.49 14.16
N GLU A 3 -38.88 10.49 15.06
CA GLU A 3 -37.90 9.41 15.03
C GLU A 3 -38.06 8.44 13.85
N GLN A 4 -39.27 8.16 13.44
CA GLN A 4 -39.54 7.33 12.26
C GLN A 4 -39.16 8.04 10.97
N ILE A 5 -39.40 9.35 10.86
CA ILE A 5 -38.97 10.15 9.71
C ILE A 5 -37.42 10.20 9.62
N LEU A 6 -36.74 10.43 10.74
CA LEU A 6 -35.29 10.42 10.81
C LEU A 6 -34.70 9.04 10.51
N THR A 7 -35.38 7.96 10.85
CA THR A 7 -34.95 6.59 10.55
C THR A 7 -35.15 6.22 9.08
N GLU A 8 -36.25 6.70 8.47
CA GLU A 8 -36.50 6.52 7.03
C GLU A 8 -35.57 7.39 6.16
N GLU A 9 -35.33 8.65 6.56
CA GLU A 9 -34.33 9.49 5.89
C GLU A 9 -32.91 8.86 5.98
N LYS A 10 -32.49 8.37 7.13
CA LYS A 10 -31.23 7.61 7.27
C LYS A 10 -31.19 6.35 6.41
N LYS A 11 -32.31 5.61 6.29
CA LYS A 11 -32.42 4.45 5.40
C LYS A 11 -32.32 4.83 3.93
N GLN A 12 -32.96 5.94 3.51
CA GLN A 12 -32.90 6.43 2.13
C GLN A 12 -31.53 6.99 1.78
N ILE A 13 -30.84 7.68 2.70
CA ILE A 13 -29.48 8.18 2.52
C ILE A 13 -28.50 6.99 2.42
N ASN A 14 -28.66 5.95 3.25
CA ASN A 14 -27.86 4.72 3.17
C ASN A 14 -28.10 3.94 1.87
N ALA A 15 -29.32 3.86 1.39
CA ALA A 15 -29.63 3.16 0.13
C ALA A 15 -29.08 3.90 -1.11
N ARG A 16 -29.00 5.23 -1.09
CA ARG A 16 -28.44 6.03 -2.20
C ARG A 16 -26.91 5.99 -2.28
N GLY A 17 -26.21 5.71 -1.18
CA GLY A 17 -24.74 5.62 -1.14
C GLY A 17 -24.18 4.20 -1.41
N LEU A 18 -25.03 3.17 -1.37
CA LEU A 18 -24.59 1.77 -1.48
C LEU A 18 -23.90 1.44 -2.82
N PRO A 19 -24.39 1.86 -4.00
CA PRO A 19 -23.71 1.59 -5.26
C PRO A 19 -22.32 2.23 -5.34
N GLN A 20 -22.15 3.46 -4.83
CA GLN A 20 -20.86 4.15 -4.78
C GLN A 20 -19.87 3.42 -3.90
N VAL A 21 -20.28 2.98 -2.73
CA VAL A 21 -19.45 2.23 -1.78
C VAL A 21 -19.07 0.87 -2.37
N THR A 22 -20.01 0.16 -2.98
CA THR A 22 -19.74 -1.13 -3.63
C THR A 22 -18.71 -0.97 -4.76
N LEU A 23 -18.88 0.04 -5.61
CA LEU A 23 -17.95 0.31 -6.69
C LEU A 23 -16.56 0.71 -6.18
N ALA A 24 -16.49 1.45 -5.08
CA ALA A 24 -15.23 1.77 -4.41
C ALA A 24 -14.52 0.50 -3.93
N PHE A 25 -15.24 -0.44 -3.32
CA PHE A 25 -14.66 -1.71 -2.86
C PHE A 25 -14.14 -2.56 -4.02
N LEU A 26 -14.90 -2.67 -5.12
CA LEU A 26 -14.44 -3.37 -6.33
C LEU A 26 -13.18 -2.72 -6.92
N THR A 27 -13.12 -1.41 -6.91
CA THR A 27 -11.95 -0.66 -7.38
C THR A 27 -10.72 -0.94 -6.51
N PHE A 28 -10.88 -1.00 -5.18
CA PHE A 28 -9.78 -1.32 -4.26
C PHE A 28 -9.30 -2.77 -4.40
N ILE A 29 -10.18 -3.70 -4.79
CA ILE A 29 -9.74 -5.05 -5.19
C ILE A 29 -8.79 -4.94 -6.40
N LEU A 30 -9.15 -4.21 -7.44
CA LEU A 30 -8.29 -4.07 -8.62
C LEU A 30 -6.94 -3.41 -8.28
N ILE A 31 -6.94 -2.36 -7.46
CA ILE A 31 -5.71 -1.71 -6.98
C ILE A 31 -4.82 -2.73 -6.26
N GLY A 32 -5.39 -3.48 -5.32
CA GLY A 32 -4.67 -4.52 -4.59
C GLY A 32 -4.15 -5.63 -5.51
N MET A 33 -4.96 -6.08 -6.48
CA MET A 33 -4.53 -7.09 -7.46
C MET A 33 -3.33 -6.62 -8.28
N ASN A 34 -3.34 -5.37 -8.73
CA ASN A 34 -2.22 -4.79 -9.46
C ASN A 34 -0.94 -4.77 -8.63
N ASP A 35 -1.03 -4.30 -7.40
CA ASP A 35 0.13 -4.17 -6.52
C ASP A 35 0.69 -5.55 -6.10
N GLY A 36 -0.18 -6.49 -5.77
CA GLY A 36 0.21 -7.85 -5.39
C GLY A 36 0.80 -8.67 -6.55
N ALA A 37 0.29 -8.48 -7.77
CA ALA A 37 0.73 -9.25 -8.95
C ALA A 37 2.11 -8.83 -9.46
N PHE A 38 2.50 -7.56 -9.30
CA PHE A 38 3.69 -7.01 -9.97
C PHE A 38 4.96 -7.82 -9.66
N GLY A 39 5.19 -8.21 -8.40
CA GLY A 39 6.33 -9.01 -7.98
C GLY A 39 6.42 -10.38 -8.68
N VAL A 40 5.28 -11.01 -8.95
CA VAL A 40 5.20 -12.30 -9.67
C VAL A 40 5.61 -12.14 -11.13
N LEU A 41 5.35 -10.99 -11.73
CA LEU A 41 5.64 -10.72 -13.15
C LEU A 41 7.09 -10.28 -13.42
N ILE A 42 7.87 -9.95 -12.38
CA ILE A 42 9.26 -9.47 -12.52
C ILE A 42 10.15 -10.44 -13.33
N PRO A 43 10.20 -11.76 -13.05
CA PRO A 43 11.04 -12.67 -13.83
C PRO A 43 10.70 -12.69 -15.31
N SER A 44 9.40 -12.65 -15.65
CA SER A 44 8.93 -12.62 -17.03
C SER A 44 9.28 -11.31 -17.73
N LEU A 45 9.16 -10.16 -17.04
CA LEU A 45 9.59 -8.86 -17.52
C LEU A 45 11.10 -8.83 -17.79
N GLN A 46 11.91 -9.35 -16.87
CA GLN A 46 13.36 -9.44 -17.03
C GLN A 46 13.73 -10.28 -18.27
N SER A 47 13.14 -11.45 -18.41
CA SER A 47 13.37 -12.33 -19.55
C SER A 47 12.96 -11.69 -20.87
N HIS A 48 11.80 -11.03 -20.92
CA HIS A 48 11.27 -10.43 -22.13
C HIS A 48 12.11 -9.25 -22.63
N TYR A 49 12.52 -8.36 -21.73
CA TYR A 49 13.26 -7.13 -22.08
C TYR A 49 14.78 -7.28 -21.99
N GLY A 50 15.30 -8.41 -21.52
CA GLY A 50 16.73 -8.62 -21.28
C GLY A 50 17.30 -7.65 -20.24
N ILE A 51 16.51 -7.26 -19.24
CA ILE A 51 16.88 -6.29 -18.21
C ILE A 51 17.34 -6.99 -16.91
N ASP A 52 18.23 -6.36 -16.21
CA ASP A 52 18.71 -6.82 -14.91
C ASP A 52 17.80 -6.39 -13.74
N LYS A 53 18.09 -6.92 -12.54
CA LYS A 53 17.33 -6.63 -11.33
C LYS A 53 17.42 -5.16 -10.91
N ALA A 54 18.56 -4.52 -11.14
CA ALA A 54 18.75 -3.11 -10.85
C ALA A 54 17.86 -2.23 -11.74
N THR A 55 17.74 -2.58 -13.02
CA THR A 55 16.89 -1.89 -14.00
C THR A 55 15.40 -2.03 -13.66
N VAL A 56 14.96 -3.19 -13.16
CA VAL A 56 13.58 -3.37 -12.62
C VAL A 56 13.28 -2.35 -11.51
N GLY A 57 14.28 -2.01 -10.70
CA GLY A 57 14.13 -1.02 -9.64
C GLY A 57 13.64 0.35 -10.12
N TYR A 58 13.96 0.76 -11.36
CA TYR A 58 13.43 2.00 -11.94
C TYR A 58 11.92 1.94 -12.19
N LEU A 59 11.35 0.75 -12.40
CA LEU A 59 9.91 0.59 -12.52
C LEU A 59 9.20 0.89 -11.18
N PHE A 60 9.78 0.48 -10.05
CA PHE A 60 9.26 0.84 -8.72
C PHE A 60 9.31 2.35 -8.48
N MET A 61 10.44 2.98 -8.84
CA MET A 61 10.61 4.43 -8.71
C MET A 61 9.61 5.19 -9.57
N ALA A 62 9.41 4.78 -10.82
CA ALA A 62 8.45 5.37 -11.74
C ALA A 62 7.00 5.25 -11.21
N GLY A 63 6.60 4.07 -10.72
CA GLY A 63 5.28 3.85 -10.13
C GLY A 63 5.03 4.73 -8.91
N THR A 64 5.98 4.77 -7.99
CA THR A 64 5.88 5.62 -6.79
C THR A 64 5.85 7.11 -7.16
N LEU A 65 6.65 7.55 -8.15
CA LEU A 65 6.61 8.92 -8.64
C LEU A 65 5.22 9.30 -9.16
N GLY A 66 4.61 8.42 -9.97
CA GLY A 66 3.24 8.60 -10.45
C GLY A 66 2.25 8.74 -9.31
N TYR A 67 2.31 7.85 -8.32
CA TYR A 67 1.47 7.87 -7.12
C TYR A 67 1.63 9.17 -6.33
N LEU A 68 2.85 9.63 -6.10
CA LEU A 68 3.12 10.89 -5.38
C LEU A 68 2.58 12.10 -6.15
N ILE A 69 2.77 12.16 -7.47
CA ILE A 69 2.20 13.25 -8.29
C ILE A 69 0.68 13.27 -8.14
N ALA A 70 0.02 12.11 -8.19
CA ALA A 70 -1.42 12.02 -7.96
C ALA A 70 -1.81 12.50 -6.57
N ALA A 71 -1.12 12.08 -5.52
CA ALA A 71 -1.40 12.47 -4.15
C ALA A 71 -1.34 14.00 -3.95
N PHE A 72 -0.33 14.67 -4.55
CA PHE A 72 -0.19 16.13 -4.48
C PHE A 72 -1.23 16.88 -5.31
N THR A 73 -1.69 16.32 -6.42
CA THR A 73 -2.58 17.03 -7.37
C THR A 73 -4.06 16.72 -7.13
N SER A 74 -4.38 15.61 -6.45
CA SER A 74 -5.74 15.10 -6.28
C SER A 74 -6.71 16.11 -5.67
N GLY A 75 -6.33 16.82 -4.62
CA GLY A 75 -7.19 17.81 -3.97
C GLY A 75 -7.68 18.87 -4.96
N MET A 76 -6.74 19.51 -5.65
CA MET A 76 -7.03 20.54 -6.65
C MET A 76 -7.84 19.99 -7.84
N LEU A 77 -7.52 18.78 -8.29
CA LEU A 77 -8.19 18.19 -9.44
C LEU A 77 -9.63 17.77 -9.11
N VAL A 78 -9.88 17.22 -7.90
CA VAL A 78 -11.25 16.91 -7.46
C VAL A 78 -12.12 18.17 -7.38
N GLU A 79 -11.58 19.30 -6.90
CA GLU A 79 -12.30 20.56 -6.86
C GLU A 79 -12.66 21.06 -8.27
N LYS A 80 -11.72 21.01 -9.21
CA LYS A 80 -11.92 21.51 -10.57
C LYS A 80 -12.78 20.63 -11.44
N LEU A 81 -12.59 19.32 -11.38
CA LEU A 81 -13.23 18.36 -12.26
C LEU A 81 -14.55 17.78 -11.66
N GLY A 82 -14.72 17.86 -10.36
CA GLY A 82 -15.74 17.14 -9.64
C GLY A 82 -15.42 15.65 -9.48
N GLN A 83 -16.09 14.98 -8.54
CA GLN A 83 -15.79 13.61 -8.13
C GLN A 83 -15.84 12.59 -9.28
N ARG A 84 -16.88 12.64 -10.12
CA ARG A 84 -17.08 11.71 -11.22
C ARG A 84 -15.96 11.78 -12.25
N LEU A 85 -15.71 12.98 -12.78
CA LEU A 85 -14.73 13.16 -13.86
C LEU A 85 -13.30 12.88 -13.34
N PHE A 86 -13.00 13.25 -12.09
CA PHE A 86 -11.73 12.94 -11.48
C PHE A 86 -11.45 11.43 -11.41
N LEU A 87 -12.44 10.61 -10.96
CA LEU A 87 -12.31 9.15 -10.91
C LEU A 87 -12.17 8.53 -12.31
N ILE A 88 -12.95 9.04 -13.30
CA ILE A 88 -12.85 8.58 -14.70
C ILE A 88 -11.46 8.88 -15.28
N VAL A 89 -10.94 10.09 -15.06
CA VAL A 89 -9.60 10.48 -15.52
C VAL A 89 -8.52 9.63 -14.85
N GLY A 90 -8.57 9.44 -13.53
CA GLY A 90 -7.63 8.59 -12.80
C GLY A 90 -7.63 7.14 -13.30
N ALA A 91 -8.82 6.54 -13.46
CA ALA A 91 -8.96 5.20 -14.01
C ALA A 91 -8.55 5.14 -15.49
N GLY A 92 -8.78 6.18 -16.29
CA GLY A 92 -8.33 6.29 -17.67
C GLY A 92 -6.80 6.32 -17.80
N VAL A 93 -6.12 7.01 -16.88
CA VAL A 93 -4.65 6.99 -16.82
C VAL A 93 -4.14 5.61 -16.42
N PHE A 94 -4.81 4.92 -15.47
CA PHE A 94 -4.49 3.51 -15.17
C PHE A 94 -4.64 2.60 -16.39
N VAL A 95 -5.74 2.74 -17.16
CA VAL A 95 -5.95 2.01 -18.43
C VAL A 95 -4.82 2.27 -19.41
N ALA A 96 -4.35 3.52 -19.56
CA ALA A 96 -3.22 3.84 -20.44
C ALA A 96 -1.93 3.13 -19.99
N GLY A 97 -1.65 3.07 -18.68
CA GLY A 97 -0.52 2.32 -18.13
C GLY A 97 -0.64 0.81 -18.36
N ALA A 98 -1.82 0.23 -18.13
CA ALA A 98 -2.09 -1.18 -18.39
C ALA A 98 -1.97 -1.53 -19.89
N LEU A 99 -2.40 -0.62 -20.76
CA LEU A 99 -2.26 -0.79 -22.21
C LEU A 99 -0.78 -0.83 -22.62
N ILE A 100 0.08 0.05 -22.07
CA ILE A 100 1.52 0.03 -22.35
C ILE A 100 2.12 -1.34 -22.01
N PHE A 101 1.81 -1.90 -20.84
CA PHE A 101 2.29 -3.23 -20.46
C PHE A 101 1.73 -4.34 -21.34
N SER A 102 0.46 -4.25 -21.73
CA SER A 102 -0.19 -5.28 -22.55
C SER A 102 0.36 -5.36 -23.98
N GLN A 103 0.87 -4.25 -24.53
CA GLN A 103 1.37 -4.16 -25.91
C GLN A 103 2.86 -4.49 -26.07
N LYS A 104 3.58 -4.78 -24.95
CA LYS A 104 5.02 -5.13 -24.98
C LYS A 104 5.86 -4.14 -25.77
N VAL A 105 5.60 -2.86 -25.63
CA VAL A 105 6.33 -1.77 -26.28
C VAL A 105 7.81 -1.77 -25.88
N PRO A 106 8.72 -1.09 -26.61
CA PRO A 106 10.14 -1.01 -26.24
C PRO A 106 10.35 -0.53 -24.79
N PHE A 107 11.36 -1.05 -24.10
CA PHE A 107 11.60 -0.83 -22.67
C PHE A 107 11.59 0.64 -22.23
N PRO A 108 12.17 1.62 -22.97
CA PRO A 108 12.08 3.02 -22.57
C PRO A 108 10.63 3.54 -22.45
N VAL A 109 9.71 3.01 -23.26
CA VAL A 109 8.29 3.35 -23.20
C VAL A 109 7.60 2.60 -22.06
N VAL A 110 8.04 1.35 -21.78
CA VAL A 110 7.50 0.55 -20.66
C VAL A 110 7.68 1.25 -19.33
N VAL A 111 8.75 2.02 -19.12
CA VAL A 111 8.98 2.77 -17.85
C VAL A 111 7.86 3.78 -17.57
N LEU A 112 7.16 4.27 -18.61
CA LEU A 112 5.97 5.12 -18.44
C LEU A 112 4.77 4.33 -17.91
N GLY A 113 4.71 3.03 -18.13
CA GLY A 113 3.61 2.16 -17.71
C GLY A 113 3.40 2.22 -16.18
N PRO A 114 4.40 1.87 -15.35
CA PRO A 114 4.27 1.98 -13.89
C PRO A 114 3.96 3.40 -13.42
N MET A 115 4.52 4.43 -14.06
CA MET A 115 4.24 5.82 -13.71
C MET A 115 2.75 6.16 -13.91
N LEU A 116 2.16 5.75 -15.03
CA LEU A 116 0.74 5.95 -15.31
C LEU A 116 -0.14 5.08 -14.41
N LEU A 117 0.23 3.80 -14.17
CA LEU A 117 -0.47 2.94 -13.22
C LEU A 117 -0.47 3.56 -11.83
N GLY A 118 0.69 4.00 -11.34
CA GLY A 118 0.83 4.64 -10.03
C GLY A 118 0.02 5.94 -9.91
N TYR A 119 0.03 6.79 -10.95
CA TYR A 119 -0.80 7.99 -10.99
C TYR A 119 -2.29 7.67 -10.96
N GLY A 120 -2.72 6.68 -11.77
CA GLY A 120 -4.10 6.22 -11.81
C GLY A 120 -4.56 5.67 -10.46
N VAL A 121 -3.74 4.77 -9.85
CA VAL A 121 -3.98 4.23 -8.50
C VAL A 121 -4.08 5.36 -7.48
N GLY A 122 -3.10 6.26 -7.41
CA GLY A 122 -3.08 7.35 -6.43
C GLY A 122 -4.25 8.32 -6.57
N SER A 123 -4.68 8.62 -7.82
CA SER A 123 -5.84 9.47 -8.07
C SER A 123 -7.13 8.81 -7.59
N VAL A 124 -7.35 7.56 -7.97
CA VAL A 124 -8.56 6.82 -7.60
C VAL A 124 -8.60 6.55 -6.10
N ASP A 125 -7.47 6.17 -5.50
CA ASP A 125 -7.31 5.98 -4.06
C ASP A 125 -7.68 7.26 -3.28
N ALA A 126 -7.07 8.39 -3.60
CA ALA A 126 -7.35 9.67 -2.96
C ALA A 126 -8.82 10.09 -3.15
N GLY A 127 -9.37 9.92 -4.37
CA GLY A 127 -10.75 10.26 -4.69
C GLY A 127 -11.76 9.44 -3.90
N LEU A 128 -11.59 8.11 -3.85
CA LEU A 128 -12.50 7.22 -3.14
C LEU A 128 -12.40 7.35 -1.63
N ASN A 129 -11.18 7.45 -1.08
CA ASN A 129 -10.99 7.70 0.34
C ASN A 129 -11.63 9.03 0.78
N SER A 130 -11.44 10.12 0.02
CA SER A 130 -12.04 11.41 0.32
C SER A 130 -13.56 11.39 0.22
N TYR A 131 -14.12 10.65 -0.73
CA TYR A 131 -15.57 10.46 -0.85
C TYR A 131 -16.14 9.70 0.34
N ILE A 132 -15.55 8.54 0.69
CA ILE A 132 -16.04 7.70 1.79
C ILE A 132 -15.86 8.38 3.14
N ALA A 133 -14.77 9.15 3.34
CA ALA A 133 -14.51 9.89 4.58
C ALA A 133 -15.64 10.88 4.94
N ARG A 134 -16.44 11.30 3.96
CA ARG A 134 -17.58 12.23 4.13
C ARG A 134 -18.92 11.53 4.34
N LEU A 135 -18.98 10.19 4.23
CA LEU A 135 -20.20 9.43 4.45
C LEU A 135 -20.45 9.14 5.94
N PRO A 136 -21.73 8.94 6.33
CA PRO A 136 -22.04 8.39 7.64
C PRO A 136 -21.31 7.04 7.86
N SER A 137 -20.85 6.78 9.07
CA SER A 137 -20.07 5.57 9.41
C SER A 137 -18.76 5.44 8.63
N ASN A 138 -18.15 6.56 8.25
CA ASN A 138 -16.94 6.66 7.45
C ASN A 138 -15.79 5.77 7.94
N THR A 139 -15.49 5.75 9.24
CA THR A 139 -14.41 4.92 9.81
C THR A 139 -14.60 3.43 9.48
N LYS A 140 -15.83 2.92 9.60
CA LYS A 140 -16.15 1.52 9.27
C LYS A 140 -15.99 1.24 7.78
N LEU A 141 -16.47 2.16 6.94
CA LEU A 141 -16.39 2.04 5.48
C LEU A 141 -14.94 2.13 4.98
N LEU A 142 -14.12 3.02 5.54
CA LEU A 142 -12.70 3.13 5.23
C LEU A 142 -11.93 1.85 5.64
N ASN A 143 -12.26 1.27 6.78
CA ASN A 143 -11.68 -0.01 7.17
C ASN A 143 -12.06 -1.15 6.20
N TYR A 144 -13.30 -1.21 5.75
CA TYR A 144 -13.72 -2.17 4.72
C TYR A 144 -13.02 -1.91 3.39
N LEU A 145 -12.88 -0.65 2.98
CA LEU A 145 -12.16 -0.28 1.76
C LEU A 145 -10.73 -0.86 1.76
N ASN A 146 -10.00 -0.65 2.85
CA ASN A 146 -8.67 -1.22 3.03
C ASN A 146 -8.67 -2.76 3.11
N ALA A 147 -9.73 -3.36 3.63
CA ALA A 147 -9.89 -4.81 3.63
C ALA A 147 -10.03 -5.36 2.21
N PHE A 148 -10.82 -4.69 1.35
CA PHE A 148 -10.98 -5.08 -0.05
C PHE A 148 -9.70 -4.87 -0.86
N TYR A 149 -8.88 -3.86 -0.56
CA TYR A 149 -7.51 -3.79 -1.07
C TYR A 149 -6.70 -5.03 -0.71
N GLY A 150 -6.74 -5.47 0.56
CA GLY A 150 -6.07 -6.69 1.02
C GLY A 150 -6.55 -7.95 0.30
N VAL A 151 -7.86 -8.07 0.02
CA VAL A 151 -8.42 -9.14 -0.82
C VAL A 151 -7.82 -9.09 -2.23
N GLY A 152 -7.70 -7.90 -2.81
CA GLY A 152 -7.04 -7.71 -4.10
C GLY A 152 -5.58 -8.13 -4.07
N ALA A 153 -4.82 -7.68 -3.08
CA ALA A 153 -3.40 -8.00 -2.93
C ALA A 153 -3.16 -9.52 -2.78
N LEU A 154 -4.10 -10.24 -2.14
CA LEU A 154 -4.09 -11.70 -2.08
C LEU A 154 -4.40 -12.34 -3.45
N LEU A 155 -5.37 -11.83 -4.19
CA LEU A 155 -5.79 -12.42 -5.47
C LEU A 155 -4.78 -12.16 -6.60
N GLY A 156 -4.09 -11.01 -6.58
CA GLY A 156 -3.15 -10.61 -7.62
C GLY A 156 -2.08 -11.66 -7.94
N PRO A 157 -1.29 -12.12 -6.97
CA PRO A 157 -0.27 -13.14 -7.19
C PRO A 157 -0.84 -14.49 -7.65
N ILE A 158 -2.03 -14.88 -7.16
CA ILE A 158 -2.71 -16.12 -7.58
C ILE A 158 -3.05 -16.02 -9.07
N VAL A 159 -3.68 -14.93 -9.50
CA VAL A 159 -4.05 -14.74 -10.90
C VAL A 159 -2.81 -14.69 -11.78
N ALA A 160 -1.80 -13.89 -11.41
CA ALA A 160 -0.58 -13.75 -12.19
C ALA A 160 0.18 -15.09 -12.31
N SER A 161 0.41 -15.80 -11.22
CA SER A 161 1.11 -17.09 -11.25
C SER A 161 0.32 -18.19 -11.95
N SER A 162 -1.02 -18.17 -11.87
CA SER A 162 -1.86 -19.10 -12.61
C SER A 162 -1.74 -18.87 -14.12
N PHE A 163 -1.73 -17.61 -14.57
CA PHE A 163 -1.56 -17.29 -16.00
C PHE A 163 -0.21 -17.79 -16.51
N LEU A 164 0.88 -17.55 -15.76
CA LEU A 164 2.20 -18.05 -16.14
C LEU A 164 2.24 -19.59 -16.15
N ALA A 165 1.66 -20.26 -15.15
CA ALA A 165 1.63 -21.70 -15.05
C ALA A 165 0.82 -22.36 -16.21
N PHE A 166 -0.21 -21.69 -16.73
CA PHE A 166 -0.94 -22.12 -17.93
C PHE A 166 -0.25 -21.77 -19.26
N GLY A 167 0.96 -21.23 -19.20
CA GLY A 167 1.73 -20.84 -20.37
C GLY A 167 1.25 -19.54 -21.03
N TRP A 168 0.41 -18.76 -20.35
CA TRP A 168 0.01 -17.45 -20.83
C TRP A 168 1.11 -16.43 -20.60
N ASP A 169 1.16 -15.44 -21.47
CA ASP A 169 2.14 -14.38 -21.37
C ASP A 169 1.80 -13.41 -20.21
N TRP A 170 2.82 -12.89 -19.56
CA TRP A 170 2.69 -11.92 -18.45
C TRP A 170 1.86 -10.67 -18.83
N SER A 171 1.90 -10.26 -20.11
CA SER A 171 1.15 -9.11 -20.60
C SER A 171 -0.37 -9.31 -20.56
N ASN A 172 -0.85 -10.57 -20.58
CA ASN A 172 -2.27 -10.89 -20.51
C ASN A 172 -2.88 -10.51 -19.16
N VAL A 173 -2.08 -10.48 -18.09
CA VAL A 173 -2.53 -10.00 -16.78
C VAL A 173 -2.99 -8.54 -16.89
N TYR A 174 -2.23 -7.71 -17.60
CA TYR A 174 -2.57 -6.30 -17.80
C TYR A 174 -3.77 -6.10 -18.74
N LEU A 175 -4.05 -7.04 -19.69
CA LEU A 175 -5.29 -7.03 -20.45
C LEU A 175 -6.52 -7.26 -19.55
N VAL A 176 -6.39 -8.13 -18.54
CA VAL A 176 -7.47 -8.34 -17.58
C VAL A 176 -7.68 -7.09 -16.73
N TRP A 177 -6.59 -6.47 -16.22
CA TRP A 177 -6.68 -5.22 -15.45
C TRP A 177 -7.31 -4.10 -16.29
N LEU A 178 -6.94 -4.00 -17.56
CA LEU A 178 -7.53 -3.06 -18.50
C LEU A 178 -9.04 -3.29 -18.67
N GLY A 179 -9.46 -4.53 -18.89
CA GLY A 179 -10.88 -4.88 -19.05
C GLY A 179 -11.70 -4.55 -17.81
N ILE A 180 -11.21 -4.89 -16.62
CA ILE A 180 -11.86 -4.56 -15.33
C ILE A 180 -11.93 -3.03 -15.16
N SER A 181 -10.84 -2.30 -15.47
CA SER A 181 -10.80 -0.84 -15.35
C SER A 181 -11.80 -0.13 -16.25
N LEU A 182 -12.01 -0.63 -17.47
CA LEU A 182 -13.02 -0.09 -18.38
C LEU A 182 -14.44 -0.27 -17.82
N LEU A 183 -14.74 -1.42 -17.20
CA LEU A 183 -16.01 -1.63 -16.50
C LEU A 183 -16.17 -0.69 -15.31
N LEU A 184 -15.10 -0.45 -14.56
CA LEU A 184 -15.12 0.51 -13.43
C LEU A 184 -15.34 1.94 -13.92
N ILE A 185 -14.75 2.36 -15.06
CA ILE A 185 -14.98 3.68 -15.66
C ILE A 185 -16.47 3.85 -16.01
N VAL A 186 -17.08 2.84 -16.64
CA VAL A 186 -18.53 2.84 -16.90
C VAL A 186 -19.33 2.97 -15.60
N GLY A 187 -18.93 2.22 -14.57
CA GLY A 187 -19.52 2.32 -13.23
C GLY A 187 -19.39 3.72 -12.64
N PHE A 188 -18.22 4.36 -12.70
CA PHE A 188 -18.02 5.73 -12.22
C PHE A 188 -18.90 6.74 -12.94
N TYR A 189 -19.07 6.57 -14.25
CA TYR A 189 -19.91 7.46 -15.04
C TYR A 189 -21.38 7.44 -14.58
N PHE A 190 -21.95 6.27 -14.32
CA PHE A 190 -23.37 6.13 -13.93
C PHE A 190 -23.63 6.32 -12.45
N VAL A 191 -22.66 5.97 -11.59
CA VAL A 191 -22.88 5.84 -10.14
C VAL A 191 -22.47 7.09 -9.36
N TYR A 192 -21.39 7.77 -9.75
CA TYR A 192 -20.90 8.95 -9.02
C TYR A 192 -21.55 10.25 -9.49
N PRO A 193 -21.80 11.22 -8.58
CA PRO A 193 -22.36 12.52 -8.96
C PRO A 193 -21.37 13.35 -9.78
N ALA A 194 -21.88 14.10 -10.76
CA ALA A 194 -21.06 14.95 -11.65
C ALA A 194 -20.45 16.15 -10.92
N THR A 195 -21.17 16.71 -9.95
CA THR A 195 -20.73 17.85 -9.15
C THR A 195 -20.18 17.39 -7.82
N SER A 196 -19.08 18.00 -7.34
CA SER A 196 -18.65 17.85 -5.96
C SER A 196 -19.56 18.69 -5.07
N PRO A 197 -20.34 18.11 -4.16
CA PRO A 197 -21.16 18.88 -3.21
C PRO A 197 -20.32 19.71 -2.22
N TYR A 198 -19.00 19.65 -2.28
CA TYR A 198 -18.06 20.02 -1.23
C TYR A 198 -16.97 20.98 -1.68
N ALA A 199 -17.26 21.83 -2.66
CA ALA A 199 -16.29 22.74 -3.32
C ALA A 199 -15.80 23.92 -2.46
N HIS A 200 -16.18 24.03 -1.19
CA HIS A 200 -15.86 25.25 -0.40
C HIS A 200 -15.56 24.93 1.07
N GLU A 201 -14.45 24.26 1.38
CA GLU A 201 -13.80 24.47 2.68
C GLU A 201 -12.47 25.20 2.45
N PRO A 202 -12.26 26.39 3.06
CA PRO A 202 -11.00 27.12 2.93
C PRO A 202 -9.88 26.32 3.58
N HIS A 203 -8.88 25.93 2.79
CA HIS A 203 -7.61 25.44 3.35
C HIS A 203 -6.90 26.61 4.06
N GLU A 204 -6.81 26.54 5.39
CA GLU A 204 -5.89 27.39 6.14
C GLU A 204 -4.47 27.28 5.56
N THR A 205 -3.74 28.38 5.57
CA THR A 205 -2.39 28.52 5.00
C THR A 205 -1.41 27.48 5.58
N SER A 206 -1.18 26.41 4.83
CA SER A 206 -0.48 25.19 5.24
C SER A 206 1.03 25.36 5.53
N GLY A 207 1.68 26.44 5.09
CA GLY A 207 3.15 26.56 5.13
C GLY A 207 3.76 26.62 6.53
N ASN A 208 3.12 27.29 7.48
CA ASN A 208 3.61 27.40 8.86
C ASN A 208 3.42 26.08 9.64
N ILE A 209 2.29 25.39 9.40
CA ILE A 209 1.94 24.14 10.07
C ILE A 209 2.91 23.02 9.68
N MET A 210 3.25 22.90 8.40
CA MET A 210 4.25 21.95 7.92
C MET A 210 5.62 22.17 8.56
N ARG A 211 6.11 23.43 8.54
CA ARG A 211 7.40 23.76 9.13
C ARG A 211 7.44 23.46 10.64
N GLU A 212 6.34 23.67 11.31
CA GLU A 212 6.22 23.40 12.75
C GLU A 212 6.19 21.90 13.03
N ALA A 213 5.42 21.12 12.29
CA ALA A 213 5.40 19.65 12.39
C ALA A 213 6.81 19.07 12.14
N MET A 214 7.53 19.57 11.13
CA MET A 214 8.89 19.12 10.80
C MET A 214 9.95 19.52 11.85
N ARG A 215 9.67 20.42 12.79
CA ARG A 215 10.56 20.73 13.93
C ARG A 215 10.48 19.65 15.03
N LEU A 216 9.43 18.85 15.04
CA LEU A 216 9.24 17.83 16.05
C LEU A 216 10.08 16.58 15.73
N ARG A 217 11.05 16.26 16.57
CA ARG A 217 11.90 15.07 16.45
C ARG A 217 11.09 13.76 16.36
N VAL A 218 9.96 13.72 17.08
CA VAL A 218 9.07 12.54 17.09
C VAL A 218 8.46 12.28 15.72
N VAL A 219 8.15 13.33 14.95
CA VAL A 219 7.61 13.21 13.58
C VAL A 219 8.63 12.57 12.64
N TRP A 220 9.91 12.96 12.71
CA TRP A 220 10.98 12.36 11.93
C TRP A 220 11.26 10.91 12.31
N LEU A 221 11.25 10.58 13.60
CA LEU A 221 11.45 9.19 14.05
C LEU A 221 10.30 8.29 13.63
N ALA A 222 9.06 8.75 13.77
CA ALA A 222 7.90 7.97 13.32
C ALA A 222 7.87 7.84 11.79
N ALA A 223 8.23 8.90 11.05
CA ALA A 223 8.32 8.87 9.59
C ALA A 223 9.45 7.94 9.11
N ALA A 224 10.64 7.98 9.74
CA ALA A 224 11.72 7.04 9.47
C ALA A 224 11.31 5.59 9.76
N PHE A 225 10.61 5.36 10.88
CA PHE A 225 10.07 4.04 11.21
C PHE A 225 9.16 3.51 10.10
N LEU A 226 8.22 4.32 9.61
CA LEU A 226 7.32 3.93 8.50
C LEU A 226 8.03 3.84 7.16
N LEU A 227 9.06 4.63 6.90
CA LEU A 227 9.93 4.51 5.72
C LEU A 227 10.54 3.09 5.63
N PHE A 228 11.17 2.63 6.71
CA PHE A 228 11.77 1.28 6.78
C PHE A 228 10.71 0.18 6.78
N TYR A 229 9.57 0.41 7.46
CA TYR A 229 8.46 -0.52 7.47
C TYR A 229 7.92 -0.78 6.06
N VAL A 230 7.51 0.27 5.34
CA VAL A 230 6.98 0.13 3.98
C VAL A 230 8.04 -0.42 3.03
N GLY A 231 9.29 0.00 3.22
CA GLY A 231 10.43 -0.53 2.48
C GLY A 231 10.59 -2.05 2.67
N THR A 232 10.46 -2.55 3.89
CA THR A 232 10.50 -3.99 4.20
C THR A 232 9.31 -4.72 3.59
N GLU A 233 8.09 -4.20 3.80
CA GLU A 233 6.84 -4.75 3.29
C GLU A 233 6.89 -4.91 1.76
N VAL A 234 7.20 -3.84 1.05
CA VAL A 234 7.15 -3.80 -0.42
C VAL A 234 8.35 -4.54 -1.04
N SER A 235 9.54 -4.51 -0.41
CA SER A 235 10.70 -5.27 -0.92
C SER A 235 10.44 -6.77 -0.89
N LEU A 236 9.90 -7.28 0.21
CA LEU A 236 9.60 -8.71 0.32
C LEU A 236 8.43 -9.11 -0.57
N GLY A 237 7.37 -8.28 -0.66
CA GLY A 237 6.22 -8.52 -1.54
C GLY A 237 6.61 -8.60 -3.02
N ASN A 238 7.55 -7.76 -3.47
CA ASN A 238 7.96 -7.71 -4.87
C ASN A 238 9.08 -8.70 -5.23
N TRP A 239 10.08 -8.90 -4.36
CA TRP A 239 11.21 -9.78 -4.67
C TRP A 239 11.04 -11.20 -4.13
N GLY A 240 10.06 -11.44 -3.27
CA GLY A 240 9.82 -12.75 -2.66
C GLY A 240 9.51 -13.83 -3.67
N PHE A 241 8.74 -13.56 -4.72
CA PHE A 241 8.46 -14.50 -5.80
C PHE A 241 9.76 -14.87 -6.55
N SER A 242 10.55 -13.88 -6.95
CA SER A 242 11.85 -14.11 -7.61
C SER A 242 12.80 -14.89 -6.73
N PHE A 243 12.81 -14.64 -5.41
CA PHE A 243 13.59 -15.41 -4.46
C PHE A 243 13.17 -16.87 -4.41
N LEU A 244 11.88 -17.16 -4.35
CA LEU A 244 11.38 -18.53 -4.32
C LEU A 244 11.68 -19.29 -5.63
N THR A 245 11.44 -18.65 -6.77
CA THR A 245 11.58 -19.31 -8.08
C THR A 245 13.04 -19.41 -8.54
N GLN A 246 13.85 -18.35 -8.39
CA GLN A 246 15.22 -18.30 -8.92
C GLN A 246 16.29 -18.76 -7.92
N GLU A 247 16.10 -18.52 -6.60
CA GLU A 247 17.08 -18.90 -5.57
C GLU A 247 16.74 -20.24 -4.93
N ARG A 248 15.44 -20.53 -4.70
CA ARG A 248 14.95 -21.76 -4.09
C ARG A 248 14.48 -22.81 -5.09
N HIS A 249 14.38 -22.45 -6.38
CA HIS A 249 13.90 -23.33 -7.47
C HIS A 249 12.53 -23.91 -7.24
N GLU A 250 11.67 -23.19 -6.51
CA GLU A 250 10.28 -23.57 -6.29
C GLU A 250 9.42 -23.34 -7.54
N GLN A 251 8.35 -24.12 -7.66
CA GLN A 251 7.41 -23.99 -8.78
C GLN A 251 6.72 -22.61 -8.75
N GLU A 252 6.50 -22.02 -9.92
CA GLU A 252 5.88 -20.68 -10.06
C GLU A 252 4.51 -20.60 -9.38
N LEU A 253 3.65 -21.61 -9.57
CA LEU A 253 2.33 -21.65 -8.97
C LEU A 253 2.40 -21.64 -7.43
N LEU A 254 3.25 -22.49 -6.83
CA LEU A 254 3.43 -22.56 -5.38
C LEU A 254 4.05 -21.27 -4.83
N SER A 255 4.99 -20.68 -5.55
CA SER A 255 5.60 -19.40 -5.20
C SER A 255 4.56 -18.27 -5.23
N GLY A 256 3.66 -18.25 -6.23
CA GLY A 256 2.55 -17.29 -6.28
C GLY A 256 1.58 -17.45 -5.10
N TRP A 257 1.23 -18.68 -4.72
CA TRP A 257 0.42 -18.95 -3.53
C TRP A 257 1.12 -18.53 -2.24
N ALA A 258 2.44 -18.71 -2.14
CA ALA A 258 3.23 -18.28 -0.99
C ALA A 258 3.23 -16.74 -0.83
N ILE A 259 3.37 -15.99 -1.93
CA ILE A 259 3.25 -14.52 -1.94
C ILE A 259 1.82 -14.08 -1.61
N SER A 260 0.82 -14.79 -2.10
CA SER A 260 -0.58 -14.55 -1.68
C SER A 260 -0.76 -14.79 -0.19
N GLY A 261 -0.13 -15.82 0.36
CA GLY A 261 -0.09 -16.10 1.80
C GLY A 261 0.54 -14.95 2.61
N TYR A 262 1.58 -14.31 2.08
CA TYR A 262 2.20 -13.12 2.66
C TYR A 262 1.19 -11.95 2.76
N TRP A 263 0.51 -11.60 1.68
CA TRP A 263 -0.49 -10.52 1.64
C TRP A 263 -1.72 -10.86 2.49
N PHE A 264 -2.12 -12.14 2.51
CA PHE A 264 -3.18 -12.62 3.39
C PHE A 264 -2.79 -12.46 4.86
N GLY A 265 -1.57 -12.88 5.22
CA GLY A 265 -1.03 -12.69 6.56
C GLY A 265 -1.08 -11.22 6.99
N LEU A 266 -0.64 -10.31 6.12
CA LEU A 266 -0.65 -8.87 6.35
C LEU A 266 -2.08 -8.34 6.60
N THR A 267 -3.04 -8.77 5.80
CA THR A 267 -4.44 -8.41 5.96
C THR A 267 -5.02 -8.93 7.27
N VAL A 268 -4.84 -10.22 7.56
CA VAL A 268 -5.32 -10.85 8.79
C VAL A 268 -4.65 -10.25 10.03
N GLY A 269 -3.34 -9.97 9.96
CA GLY A 269 -2.59 -9.31 11.02
C GLY A 269 -3.15 -7.93 11.37
N ARG A 270 -3.51 -7.12 10.38
CA ARG A 270 -4.17 -5.81 10.58
C ARG A 270 -5.46 -5.94 11.39
N PHE A 271 -6.30 -6.94 11.08
CA PHE A 271 -7.58 -7.12 11.75
C PHE A 271 -7.47 -7.75 13.14
N LEU A 272 -6.71 -8.85 13.26
CA LEU A 272 -6.65 -9.61 14.51
C LEU A 272 -5.79 -8.90 15.55
N LEU A 273 -4.60 -8.45 15.17
CA LEU A 273 -3.66 -7.86 16.10
C LEU A 273 -4.03 -6.43 16.51
N GLY A 274 -4.85 -5.74 15.70
CA GLY A 274 -5.46 -4.47 16.13
C GLY A 274 -6.30 -4.62 17.42
N ARG A 275 -7.04 -5.72 17.56
CA ARG A 275 -7.79 -6.03 18.80
C ARG A 275 -6.87 -6.45 19.95
N VAL A 276 -5.75 -7.06 19.64
CA VAL A 276 -4.75 -7.45 20.66
C VAL A 276 -4.05 -6.22 21.22
N ALA A 277 -3.86 -5.16 20.40
CA ALA A 277 -3.31 -3.88 20.84
C ALA A 277 -4.04 -3.27 22.05
N GLU A 278 -5.37 -3.40 22.09
CA GLU A 278 -6.21 -2.92 23.20
C GLU A 278 -5.87 -3.61 24.53
N LYS A 279 -5.45 -4.88 24.48
CA LYS A 279 -5.15 -5.69 25.67
C LYS A 279 -3.71 -5.57 26.16
N ILE A 280 -2.74 -5.61 25.25
CA ILE A 280 -1.30 -5.65 25.59
C ILE A 280 -0.60 -4.29 25.43
N GLY A 281 -1.26 -3.33 24.79
CA GLY A 281 -0.75 -2.00 24.48
C GLY A 281 0.07 -1.96 23.19
N ASN A 282 0.03 -0.81 22.51
CA ASN A 282 0.66 -0.58 21.22
C ASN A 282 2.17 -0.85 21.21
N LYS A 283 2.86 -0.53 22.33
CA LYS A 283 4.31 -0.72 22.45
C LYS A 283 4.69 -2.20 22.35
N ARG A 284 4.09 -3.05 23.19
CA ARG A 284 4.38 -4.49 23.22
C ARG A 284 3.96 -5.17 21.91
N LEU A 285 2.86 -4.70 21.31
CA LEU A 285 2.43 -5.20 20.03
C LEU A 285 3.50 -4.98 18.95
N ILE A 286 4.01 -3.76 18.79
CA ILE A 286 5.04 -3.47 17.78
C ILE A 286 6.31 -4.27 18.03
N GLU A 287 6.77 -4.37 19.29
CA GLU A 287 7.94 -5.16 19.66
C GLU A 287 7.76 -6.66 19.32
N GLY A 288 6.59 -7.22 19.63
CA GLY A 288 6.24 -8.59 19.25
C GLY A 288 6.18 -8.80 17.74
N CYS A 289 5.63 -7.83 17.00
CA CYS A 289 5.56 -7.86 15.54
C CYS A 289 6.97 -7.82 14.91
N LEU A 290 7.87 -6.97 15.39
CA LEU A 290 9.25 -6.95 14.90
C LEU A 290 9.98 -8.28 15.17
N GLY A 291 9.75 -8.89 16.34
CA GLY A 291 10.22 -10.23 16.63
C GLY A 291 9.65 -11.29 15.67
N GLY A 292 8.35 -11.22 15.38
CA GLY A 292 7.69 -12.10 14.42
C GLY A 292 8.23 -11.97 12.99
N VAL A 293 8.56 -10.75 12.55
CA VAL A 293 9.23 -10.52 11.25
C VAL A 293 10.58 -11.25 11.21
N VAL A 294 11.41 -11.08 12.25
CA VAL A 294 12.71 -11.77 12.32
C VAL A 294 12.55 -13.28 12.29
N ILE A 295 11.63 -13.82 13.09
CA ILE A 295 11.35 -15.28 13.11
C ILE A 295 10.93 -15.77 11.73
N GLY A 296 9.98 -15.08 11.06
CA GLY A 296 9.50 -15.47 9.74
C GLY A 296 10.62 -15.41 8.68
N VAL A 297 11.46 -14.36 8.71
CA VAL A 297 12.61 -14.25 7.79
C VAL A 297 13.63 -15.35 8.04
N LEU A 298 13.93 -15.69 9.30
CA LEU A 298 14.84 -16.80 9.63
C LEU A 298 14.29 -18.14 9.16
N LEU A 299 12.97 -18.38 9.25
CA LEU A 299 12.33 -19.59 8.68
C LEU A 299 12.56 -19.66 7.17
N ILE A 300 12.35 -18.57 6.43
CA ILE A 300 12.55 -18.51 4.98
C ILE A 300 14.04 -18.73 4.63
N TRP A 301 14.94 -18.11 5.40
CA TRP A 301 16.36 -18.09 5.08
C TRP A 301 17.08 -19.41 5.38
N LEU A 302 16.83 -19.92 6.60
CA LEU A 302 17.63 -21.08 7.13
C LEU A 302 17.03 -22.43 6.75
N VAL A 303 15.74 -22.50 6.41
CA VAL A 303 15.07 -23.76 6.08
C VAL A 303 14.73 -23.81 4.59
N PRO A 304 15.46 -24.59 3.77
CA PRO A 304 15.28 -24.63 2.31
C PRO A 304 14.11 -25.55 1.89
N LEU A 305 12.95 -25.43 2.54
CA LEU A 305 11.72 -26.16 2.22
C LEU A 305 10.64 -25.16 1.81
N GLY A 306 10.05 -25.33 0.63
CA GLY A 306 9.03 -24.44 0.09
C GLY A 306 7.86 -24.18 1.04
N ALA A 307 7.36 -25.25 1.69
CA ALA A 307 6.29 -25.12 2.69
C ALA A 307 6.68 -24.26 3.90
N ILE A 308 7.94 -24.35 4.35
CA ILE A 308 8.45 -23.54 5.46
C ILE A 308 8.67 -22.10 5.00
N SER A 309 9.14 -21.90 3.76
CA SER A 309 9.25 -20.56 3.17
C SER A 309 7.88 -19.88 3.04
N ALA A 310 6.86 -20.62 2.63
CA ALA A 310 5.48 -20.12 2.55
C ALA A 310 4.92 -19.75 3.96
N LEU A 311 5.17 -20.61 4.96
CA LEU A 311 4.80 -20.31 6.35
C LEU A 311 5.56 -19.08 6.87
N GLY A 312 6.85 -18.98 6.59
CA GLY A 312 7.67 -17.84 6.98
C GLY A 312 7.17 -16.54 6.36
N LEU A 313 6.81 -16.54 5.07
CA LEU A 313 6.20 -15.40 4.38
C LEU A 313 4.87 -14.99 5.04
N TRP A 314 4.01 -15.97 5.35
CA TRP A 314 2.76 -15.71 6.07
C TRP A 314 3.03 -15.07 7.45
N VAL A 315 3.98 -15.59 8.22
CA VAL A 315 4.36 -15.05 9.54
C VAL A 315 4.89 -13.62 9.43
N VAL A 316 5.74 -13.33 8.42
CA VAL A 316 6.24 -11.98 8.17
C VAL A 316 5.09 -11.04 7.83
N GLY A 317 4.23 -11.42 6.88
CA GLY A 317 3.06 -10.61 6.51
C GLY A 317 2.16 -10.35 7.71
N PHE A 318 1.79 -11.38 8.45
CA PHE A 318 0.96 -11.28 9.66
C PHE A 318 1.55 -10.32 10.70
N SER A 319 2.86 -10.37 10.89
CA SER A 319 3.56 -9.51 11.84
C SER A 319 3.69 -8.06 11.35
N LEU A 320 3.90 -7.84 10.04
CA LEU A 320 3.94 -6.49 9.47
C LEU A 320 2.58 -5.79 9.48
N GLY A 321 1.48 -6.55 9.34
CA GLY A 321 0.13 -6.01 9.17
C GLY A 321 -0.26 -4.88 10.12
N PRO A 322 -0.15 -5.02 11.44
CA PRO A 322 -0.61 -4.00 12.40
C PRO A 322 0.35 -2.82 12.57
N ILE A 323 1.60 -2.90 12.09
CA ILE A 323 2.65 -1.90 12.41
C ILE A 323 2.25 -0.50 11.93
N PHE A 324 1.82 -0.35 10.68
CA PHE A 324 1.44 0.94 10.11
C PHE A 324 0.27 1.58 10.87
N PRO A 325 -0.91 0.92 11.00
CA PRO A 325 -2.04 1.51 11.69
C PRO A 325 -1.76 1.77 13.17
N THR A 326 -1.00 0.91 13.85
CA THR A 326 -0.63 1.12 15.25
C THR A 326 0.30 2.33 15.42
N THR A 327 1.23 2.56 14.48
CA THR A 327 2.11 3.73 14.50
C THR A 327 1.30 5.02 14.32
N ILE A 328 0.36 5.04 13.39
CA ILE A 328 -0.54 6.19 13.21
C ILE A 328 -1.40 6.42 14.45
N ALA A 329 -1.91 5.36 15.09
CA ALA A 329 -2.72 5.45 16.31
C ALA A 329 -1.96 6.01 17.54
N LEU A 330 -0.63 5.97 17.53
CA LEU A 330 0.20 6.56 18.58
C LEU A 330 0.40 8.08 18.44
N LEU A 331 0.27 8.63 17.23
CA LEU A 331 0.55 10.04 16.94
C LEU A 331 -0.25 11.05 17.77
N PRO A 332 -1.58 10.86 18.00
CA PRO A 332 -2.36 11.82 18.81
C PRO A 332 -1.80 12.03 20.23
N GLY A 333 -1.09 11.04 20.75
CA GLY A 333 -0.42 11.17 22.04
C GLY A 333 1.00 11.73 21.97
N LEU A 334 1.55 11.99 20.80
CA LEU A 334 2.93 12.40 20.57
C LEU A 334 3.04 13.77 19.90
N VAL A 335 2.00 14.21 19.20
CA VAL A 335 1.97 15.42 18.37
C VAL A 335 0.76 16.27 18.75
N PRO A 336 0.89 17.61 18.85
CA PRO A 336 -0.24 18.50 19.07
C PRO A 336 -1.36 18.30 18.04
N SER A 337 -2.64 18.37 18.48
CA SER A 337 -3.80 18.08 17.63
C SER A 337 -3.84 18.90 16.33
N ARG A 338 -3.41 20.18 16.38
CA ARG A 338 -3.35 21.08 15.20
C ARG A 338 -2.34 20.64 14.14
N LEU A 339 -1.31 19.86 14.52
CA LEU A 339 -0.25 19.37 13.63
C LEU A 339 -0.49 17.93 13.16
N LEU A 340 -1.50 17.24 13.72
CA LEU A 340 -1.69 15.81 13.56
C LEU A 340 -1.89 15.39 12.10
N SER A 341 -2.79 16.06 11.38
CA SER A 341 -3.06 15.74 9.96
C SER A 341 -1.81 15.92 9.09
N THR A 342 -1.07 17.01 9.33
CA THR A 342 0.19 17.29 8.61
C THR A 342 1.26 16.24 8.93
N ALA A 343 1.39 15.84 10.19
CA ALA A 343 2.32 14.79 10.60
C ALA A 343 1.96 13.44 9.94
N ILE A 344 0.68 13.04 9.94
CA ILE A 344 0.21 11.80 9.28
C ILE A 344 0.54 11.85 7.78
N GLY A 345 0.26 12.95 7.09
CA GLY A 345 0.57 13.12 5.67
C GLY A 345 2.07 13.01 5.38
N PHE A 346 2.92 13.60 6.23
CA PHE A 346 4.37 13.50 6.12
C PHE A 346 4.87 12.06 6.33
N LEU A 347 4.35 11.35 7.34
CA LEU A 347 4.66 9.95 7.58
C LEU A 347 4.28 9.06 6.39
N ALA A 348 3.08 9.26 5.84
CA ALA A 348 2.62 8.50 4.68
C ALA A 348 3.48 8.76 3.44
N SER A 349 3.87 10.03 3.21
CA SER A 349 4.76 10.42 2.10
C SER A 349 6.14 9.76 2.22
N LEU A 350 6.75 9.77 3.42
CA LEU A 350 8.02 9.08 3.64
C LEU A 350 7.88 7.56 3.50
N GLY A 351 6.77 6.99 3.97
CA GLY A 351 6.45 5.58 3.74
C GLY A 351 6.43 5.22 2.25
N SER A 352 5.76 6.04 1.43
CA SER A 352 5.73 5.85 -0.03
C SER A 352 7.12 5.96 -0.67
N MET A 353 7.99 6.84 -0.19
CA MET A 353 9.40 6.87 -0.62
C MET A 353 10.12 5.56 -0.27
N GLY A 354 9.81 4.94 0.88
CA GLY A 354 10.30 3.62 1.26
C GLY A 354 9.90 2.54 0.27
N ALA A 355 8.66 2.59 -0.23
CA ALA A 355 8.15 1.67 -1.25
C ALA A 355 8.90 1.76 -2.60
N ALA A 356 9.51 2.90 -2.92
CA ALA A 356 10.33 3.06 -4.10
C ALA A 356 11.79 2.67 -3.86
N PHE A 357 12.38 3.26 -2.82
CA PHE A 357 13.82 3.19 -2.59
C PHE A 357 14.30 1.78 -2.19
N PHE A 358 13.64 1.13 -1.23
CA PHE A 358 14.13 -0.14 -0.71
C PHE A 358 13.97 -1.32 -1.68
N PRO A 359 12.88 -1.48 -2.45
CA PRO A 359 12.83 -2.51 -3.49
C PRO A 359 13.86 -2.27 -4.60
N TRP A 360 14.13 -0.99 -4.97
CA TRP A 360 15.21 -0.66 -5.89
C TRP A 360 16.59 -1.06 -5.31
N LEU A 361 16.86 -0.73 -4.05
CA LEU A 361 18.11 -1.11 -3.38
C LEU A 361 18.24 -2.63 -3.27
N ALA A 362 17.16 -3.34 -2.90
CA ALA A 362 17.13 -4.80 -2.86
C ALA A 362 17.44 -5.41 -4.24
N GLY A 363 16.89 -4.85 -5.33
CA GLY A 363 17.20 -5.26 -6.69
C GLY A 363 18.67 -5.06 -7.07
N ASN A 364 19.27 -3.93 -6.68
CA ASN A 364 20.72 -3.68 -6.90
C ASN A 364 21.57 -4.67 -6.12
N LEU A 365 21.27 -4.94 -4.85
CA LEU A 365 21.99 -5.93 -4.05
C LEU A 365 21.83 -7.34 -4.63
N ALA A 366 20.62 -7.69 -5.05
CA ALA A 366 20.34 -8.97 -5.69
C ALA A 366 21.05 -9.12 -7.04
N GLN A 367 21.27 -8.04 -7.79
CA GLN A 367 22.03 -8.03 -9.02
C GLN A 367 23.52 -8.21 -8.77
N ALA A 368 24.07 -7.56 -7.75
CA ALA A 368 25.49 -7.58 -7.44
C ALA A 368 25.94 -8.88 -6.74
N PHE A 369 25.12 -9.41 -5.84
CA PHE A 369 25.51 -10.49 -4.92
C PHE A 369 24.61 -11.72 -4.97
N GLY A 370 23.47 -11.67 -5.67
CA GLY A 370 22.48 -12.76 -5.73
C GLY A 370 21.23 -12.50 -4.88
N LEU A 371 20.14 -13.20 -5.21
CA LEU A 371 18.84 -13.03 -4.53
C LEU A 371 18.84 -13.48 -3.06
N TRP A 372 19.81 -14.31 -2.65
CA TRP A 372 19.98 -14.69 -1.24
C TRP A 372 20.12 -13.46 -0.32
N THR A 373 20.59 -12.34 -0.84
CA THR A 373 20.76 -11.08 -0.10
C THR A 373 19.46 -10.48 0.38
N LEU A 374 18.31 -10.88 -0.19
CA LEU A 374 16.99 -10.39 0.21
C LEU A 374 16.71 -10.65 1.69
N MET A 375 17.07 -11.83 2.20
CA MET A 375 16.78 -12.20 3.60
C MET A 375 17.61 -11.39 4.61
N PRO A 376 18.95 -11.32 4.52
CA PRO A 376 19.74 -10.45 5.39
C PRO A 376 19.37 -8.98 5.23
N PHE A 377 19.00 -8.52 4.03
CA PHE A 377 18.52 -7.16 3.82
C PHE A 377 17.25 -6.86 4.67
N VAL A 378 16.27 -7.74 4.64
CA VAL A 378 15.04 -7.60 5.46
C VAL A 378 15.36 -7.64 6.96
N VAL A 379 16.30 -8.50 7.40
CA VAL A 379 16.75 -8.52 8.81
C VAL A 379 17.39 -7.19 9.20
N ILE A 380 18.24 -6.61 8.36
CA ILE A 380 18.88 -5.31 8.61
C ILE A 380 17.82 -4.21 8.71
N LEU A 381 16.86 -4.15 7.78
CA LEU A 381 15.78 -3.15 7.84
C LEU A 381 14.96 -3.32 9.12
N THR A 382 14.65 -4.55 9.53
CA THR A 382 13.93 -4.84 10.77
C THR A 382 14.73 -4.43 12.00
N ALA A 383 16.04 -4.65 12.01
CA ALA A 383 16.92 -4.21 13.10
C ALA A 383 16.96 -2.67 13.20
N VAL A 384 17.03 -1.97 12.06
CA VAL A 384 16.95 -0.51 12.00
C VAL A 384 15.59 -0.02 12.53
N MET A 385 14.49 -0.66 12.12
CA MET A 385 13.14 -0.37 12.64
C MET A 385 13.10 -0.52 14.15
N LEU A 386 13.66 -1.60 14.71
CA LEU A 386 13.73 -1.81 16.15
C LEU A 386 14.54 -0.69 16.84
N GLY A 387 15.69 -0.31 16.28
CA GLY A 387 16.53 0.79 16.81
C GLY A 387 15.79 2.13 16.82
N VAL A 388 15.10 2.47 15.72
CA VAL A 388 14.27 3.68 15.63
C VAL A 388 13.12 3.62 16.64
N TRP A 389 12.46 2.45 16.75
CA TRP A 389 11.37 2.23 17.69
C TRP A 389 11.80 2.40 19.14
N LEU A 390 12.93 1.82 19.55
CA LEU A 390 13.49 1.96 20.90
C LEU A 390 13.83 3.43 21.22
N THR A 391 14.35 4.15 20.21
CA THR A 391 14.63 5.58 20.34
C THR A 391 13.36 6.39 20.51
N LEU A 392 12.30 6.08 19.75
CA LEU A 392 10.99 6.73 19.84
C LEU A 392 10.35 6.53 21.24
N ASN A 393 10.55 5.36 21.84
CA ASN A 393 10.02 5.00 23.16
C ASN A 393 10.94 5.36 24.34
N SER A 394 12.10 5.97 24.10
CA SER A 394 13.02 6.31 25.18
C SER A 394 12.41 7.35 26.15
N SER A 395 12.75 7.22 27.44
CA SER A 395 12.22 8.08 28.51
C SER A 395 12.51 9.58 28.33
N LYS A 396 13.51 9.96 27.52
CA LYS A 396 13.83 11.36 27.20
C LYS A 396 12.75 12.02 26.34
N ILE A 397 12.15 11.28 25.40
CA ILE A 397 11.05 11.80 24.54
C ILE A 397 9.76 11.85 25.35
N THR A 398 9.55 10.90 26.26
CA THR A 398 8.39 10.89 27.16
C THR A 398 8.43 12.04 28.18
N LYS A 399 9.60 12.48 28.67
CA LYS A 399 9.73 13.63 29.56
C LYS A 399 9.45 14.97 28.90
N MET A 400 9.89 15.19 27.65
CA MET A 400 9.48 16.36 26.86
C MET A 400 7.97 16.44 26.61
N ARG A 401 7.26 15.33 26.74
CA ARG A 401 5.80 15.21 26.67
C ARG A 401 5.09 15.93 27.83
N VAL A 402 5.64 15.86 29.02
CA VAL A 402 5.06 16.46 30.23
C VAL A 402 5.35 17.96 30.28
N GLU A 403 6.52 18.41 29.80
CA GLU A 403 6.91 19.82 29.79
C GLU A 403 6.19 20.65 28.71
N ASN A 404 5.76 20.05 27.58
CA ASN A 404 5.03 20.75 26.53
C ASN A 404 3.49 20.67 26.68
N ALA A 405 2.99 19.93 27.66
CA ALA A 405 1.55 19.79 27.95
C ALA A 405 1.10 20.70 29.12
N ASN A 406 2.05 21.34 29.81
CA ASN A 406 1.84 22.41 30.79
C ASN A 406 2.25 23.78 30.21
#